data_957ed0e363705a8544dcd9f8fea8a4bb
#
_entry.id   957ed0e363705a8544dcd9f8fea8a4bb
#
_cell.length_a   1.000
_cell.length_b   1.000
_cell.length_c   1.000
_cell.angle_alpha   90.00
_cell.angle_beta   90.00
_cell.angle_gamma   90.00
#
_symmetry.space_group_name_H-M   'P 1'
#
loop_
_entity.id
_entity.type
_entity.pdbx_description
1 polymer ?
#
loop_
_entity_poly.entity_id
_entity_poly.type
_entity_poly.pdbx_seq_one_letter_code
_entity_poly.pdbx_strand_id
1 'polypeptide(L)'
;TALYSQTIAKGNIENIETAQVFIIDTIGLLAKIYSYADIVYVGGAAGTKGLHNILEPATFGVPIVIGKNYDNFPEAIKLRSLAGLFSAENSTECKNILTKLVEDSSFRNKTGMICGHFVNSNTGATKKIVAYLKNIAVVN
;
A
#
# COMPACT_ATOMS: atom_id res chain seq x y z
N THR A 1 -23.12 1.40 2.09
CA THR A 1 -22.12 1.34 0.99
C THR A 1 -22.41 2.42 -0.02
N ALA A 2 -21.39 3.15 -0.46
CA ALA A 2 -21.49 4.14 -1.53
C ALA A 2 -20.48 3.83 -2.65
N LEU A 3 -20.84 4.18 -3.89
CA LEU A 3 -19.99 4.03 -5.08
C LEU A 3 -19.50 5.42 -5.53
N TYR A 4 -18.21 5.57 -5.81
CA TYR A 4 -17.64 6.84 -6.29
C TYR A 4 -18.36 7.37 -7.54
N SER A 5 -18.59 6.50 -8.55
CA SER A 5 -19.25 6.87 -9.81
C SER A 5 -20.70 7.37 -9.63
N GLN A 6 -21.38 6.94 -8.57
CA GLN A 6 -22.77 7.32 -8.31
C GLN A 6 -22.91 8.50 -7.35
N THR A 7 -21.87 8.78 -6.57
CA THR A 7 -21.85 9.84 -5.56
C THR A 7 -21.08 11.06 -6.06
N ILE A 8 -19.76 11.06 -5.93
CA ILE A 8 -18.92 12.24 -6.20
C ILE A 8 -18.96 12.62 -7.68
N ALA A 9 -18.86 11.64 -8.60
CA ALA A 9 -18.84 11.91 -10.02
C ALA A 9 -20.16 12.51 -10.54
N LYS A 10 -21.29 12.26 -9.85
CA LYS A 10 -22.61 12.85 -10.17
C LYS A 10 -23.01 14.01 -9.24
N GLY A 11 -22.14 14.42 -8.31
CA GLY A 11 -22.43 15.51 -7.37
C GLY A 11 -23.44 15.15 -6.26
N ASN A 12 -23.75 13.87 -6.07
CA ASN A 12 -24.70 13.38 -5.07
C ASN A 12 -23.94 12.90 -3.81
N ILE A 13 -23.64 13.83 -2.90
CA ILE A 13 -22.82 13.60 -1.70
C ILE A 13 -23.63 13.16 -0.46
N GLU A 14 -24.94 13.26 -0.47
CA GLU A 14 -25.78 13.02 0.71
C GLU A 14 -25.64 11.64 1.35
N ASN A 15 -25.22 10.62 0.57
CA ASN A 15 -25.06 9.25 1.05
C ASN A 15 -23.62 8.91 1.54
N ILE A 16 -22.66 9.83 1.41
CA ILE A 16 -21.26 9.54 1.76
C ILE A 16 -21.06 9.61 3.27
N GLU A 17 -21.66 10.58 3.94
CA GLU A 17 -21.47 10.81 5.37
C GLU A 17 -21.94 9.64 6.24
N THR A 18 -22.90 8.87 5.76
CA THR A 18 -23.46 7.69 6.45
C THR A 18 -22.86 6.37 5.97
N ALA A 19 -22.05 6.39 4.90
CA ALA A 19 -21.51 5.18 4.31
C ALA A 19 -20.30 4.64 5.08
N GLN A 20 -20.41 3.44 5.64
CA GLN A 20 -19.28 2.72 6.24
C GLN A 20 -18.32 2.12 5.23
N VAL A 21 -18.77 1.92 3.98
CA VAL A 21 -17.98 1.36 2.88
C VAL A 21 -18.13 2.27 1.68
N PHE A 22 -17.00 2.74 1.17
CA PHE A 22 -16.92 3.55 -0.04
C PHE A 22 -16.11 2.81 -1.10
N ILE A 23 -16.74 2.50 -2.22
CA ILE A 23 -16.13 1.75 -3.32
C ILE A 23 -15.69 2.73 -4.40
N ILE A 24 -14.40 2.69 -4.73
CA ILE A 24 -13.83 3.44 -5.83
C ILE A 24 -13.88 2.56 -7.08
N ASP A 25 -14.88 2.76 -7.89
CA ASP A 25 -15.18 2.01 -9.11
C ASP A 25 -14.70 2.74 -10.38
N THR A 26 -13.64 3.53 -10.25
CA THR A 26 -13.01 4.28 -11.35
C THR A 26 -11.49 4.11 -11.34
N ILE A 27 -10.88 4.23 -12.52
CA ILE A 27 -9.42 4.14 -12.70
C ILE A 27 -8.76 5.50 -12.41
N GLY A 28 -7.53 5.49 -11.88
CA GLY A 28 -6.66 6.67 -11.74
C GLY A 28 -6.78 7.40 -10.41
N LEU A 29 -7.62 6.96 -9.48
CA LEU A 29 -7.78 7.59 -8.16
C LEU A 29 -7.00 6.89 -7.04
N LEU A 30 -6.62 5.63 -7.21
CA LEU A 30 -6.05 4.80 -6.15
C LEU A 30 -4.86 5.47 -5.44
N ALA A 31 -3.90 5.99 -6.20
CA ALA A 31 -2.73 6.66 -5.62
C ALA A 31 -3.09 7.90 -4.77
N LYS A 32 -4.15 8.63 -5.16
CA LYS A 32 -4.62 9.79 -4.38
C LYS A 32 -5.31 9.35 -3.08
N ILE A 33 -5.99 8.22 -3.09
CA ILE A 33 -6.75 7.72 -1.94
C ILE A 33 -5.82 7.23 -0.83
N TYR A 34 -4.64 6.71 -1.16
CA TYR A 34 -3.68 6.31 -0.14
C TYR A 34 -3.27 7.44 0.82
N SER A 35 -3.34 8.71 0.39
CA SER A 35 -3.06 9.86 1.28
C SER A 35 -4.07 10.04 2.41
N TYR A 36 -5.22 9.38 2.33
CA TYR A 36 -6.28 9.42 3.34
C TYR A 36 -6.38 8.12 4.15
N ALA A 37 -5.53 7.15 3.85
CA ALA A 37 -5.57 5.85 4.52
C ALA A 37 -4.74 5.85 5.80
N ASP A 38 -5.30 5.28 6.86
CA ASP A 38 -4.58 4.96 8.11
C ASP A 38 -3.96 3.57 8.08
N ILE A 39 -4.58 2.62 7.38
CA ILE A 39 -4.16 1.23 7.23
C ILE A 39 -4.54 0.76 5.83
N VAL A 40 -3.67 0.02 5.16
CA VAL A 40 -3.95 -0.54 3.83
C VAL A 40 -3.84 -2.06 3.83
N TYR A 41 -4.87 -2.73 3.32
CA TYR A 41 -4.78 -4.13 2.93
C TYR A 41 -4.55 -4.22 1.42
N VAL A 42 -3.39 -4.77 1.02
CA VAL A 42 -3.07 -4.97 -0.40
C VAL A 42 -3.46 -6.39 -0.83
N GLY A 43 -4.29 -6.47 -1.84
CA GLY A 43 -4.84 -7.73 -2.36
C GLY A 43 -3.84 -8.58 -3.14
N GLY A 44 -4.32 -9.73 -3.62
CA GLY A 44 -3.57 -10.67 -4.46
C GLY A 44 -2.89 -11.80 -3.69
N ALA A 45 -2.18 -11.50 -2.61
CA ALA A 45 -1.43 -12.48 -1.83
C ALA A 45 -2.26 -13.45 -0.98
N ALA A 46 -3.56 -13.22 -0.80
CA ALA A 46 -4.45 -14.20 -0.14
C ALA A 46 -4.73 -15.42 -1.03
N GLY A 47 -4.66 -15.24 -2.36
CA GLY A 47 -4.83 -16.28 -3.37
C GLY A 47 -3.54 -16.52 -4.14
N THR A 48 -3.66 -17.15 -5.32
CA THR A 48 -2.54 -17.53 -6.18
C THR A 48 -2.22 -16.53 -7.30
N LYS A 49 -2.95 -15.40 -7.36
CA LYS A 49 -2.81 -14.41 -8.46
C LYS A 49 -1.60 -13.48 -8.33
N GLY A 50 -0.86 -13.58 -7.23
CA GLY A 50 0.29 -12.72 -6.94
C GLY A 50 -0.09 -11.44 -6.19
N LEU A 51 0.86 -10.89 -5.43
CA LEU A 51 0.70 -9.67 -4.64
C LEU A 51 0.61 -8.44 -5.56
N HIS A 52 -0.34 -7.54 -5.27
CA HIS A 52 -0.40 -6.25 -5.94
C HIS A 52 0.67 -5.30 -5.38
N ASN A 53 0.81 -4.10 -5.99
CA ASN A 53 1.86 -3.15 -5.65
C ASN A 53 1.74 -2.64 -4.21
N ILE A 54 2.74 -2.95 -3.39
CA ILE A 54 2.84 -2.49 -1.99
C ILE A 54 3.63 -1.18 -1.85
N LEU A 55 4.42 -0.81 -2.86
CA LEU A 55 5.27 0.39 -2.79
C LEU A 55 4.47 1.67 -2.88
N GLU A 56 3.32 1.64 -3.57
CA GLU A 56 2.42 2.80 -3.63
C GLU A 56 1.93 3.23 -2.25
N PRO A 57 1.23 2.39 -1.45
CA PRO A 57 0.83 2.77 -0.11
C PRO A 57 2.02 3.03 0.82
N ALA A 58 3.13 2.29 0.67
CA ALA A 58 4.33 2.51 1.47
C ALA A 58 4.90 3.93 1.30
N THR A 59 4.78 4.53 0.11
CA THR A 59 5.22 5.91 -0.17
C THR A 59 4.50 6.93 0.71
N PHE A 60 3.26 6.66 1.09
CA PHE A 60 2.46 7.52 1.97
C PHE A 60 2.71 7.27 3.46
N GLY A 61 3.60 6.36 3.81
CA GLY A 61 3.89 6.04 5.20
C GLY A 61 2.73 5.36 5.92
N VAL A 62 1.99 4.51 5.21
CA VAL A 62 0.83 3.77 5.74
C VAL A 62 1.24 2.34 6.04
N PRO A 63 0.88 1.75 7.20
CA PRO A 63 1.11 0.34 7.49
C PRO A 63 0.33 -0.56 6.54
N ILE A 64 0.97 -1.65 6.12
CA ILE A 64 0.45 -2.53 5.08
C ILE A 64 0.19 -3.92 5.64
N VAL A 65 -0.99 -4.46 5.31
CA VAL A 65 -1.37 -5.85 5.58
C VAL A 65 -1.56 -6.57 4.24
N ILE A 66 -1.07 -7.80 4.13
CA ILE A 66 -1.19 -8.64 2.93
C ILE A 66 -1.60 -10.07 3.29
N GLY A 67 -1.92 -10.88 2.29
CA GLY A 67 -2.06 -12.32 2.45
C GLY A 67 -0.71 -13.04 2.52
N LYS A 68 -0.74 -14.36 2.60
CA LYS A 68 0.42 -15.24 2.87
C LYS A 68 1.36 -15.49 1.69
N ASN A 69 0.90 -15.31 0.44
CA ASN A 69 1.63 -15.71 -0.76
C ASN A 69 2.45 -14.52 -1.32
N TYR A 70 3.58 -14.19 -0.71
CA TYR A 70 4.42 -13.03 -1.07
C TYR A 70 5.90 -13.38 -1.27
N ASP A 71 6.29 -14.66 -1.24
CA ASP A 71 7.69 -15.11 -1.27
C ASP A 71 8.46 -14.72 -2.55
N ASN A 72 7.74 -14.46 -3.63
CA ASN A 72 8.32 -13.99 -4.89
C ASN A 72 8.47 -12.47 -4.99
N PHE A 73 8.21 -11.73 -3.89
CA PHE A 73 8.24 -10.27 -3.84
C PHE A 73 9.30 -9.77 -2.85
N PRO A 74 10.54 -9.53 -3.31
CA PRO A 74 11.67 -9.16 -2.44
C PRO A 74 11.40 -7.92 -1.58
N GLU A 75 10.67 -6.93 -2.11
CA GLU A 75 10.25 -5.73 -1.38
C GLU A 75 9.29 -6.05 -0.24
N ALA A 76 8.38 -7.00 -0.41
CA ALA A 76 7.45 -7.44 0.64
C ALA A 76 8.20 -8.19 1.75
N ILE A 77 9.10 -9.10 1.38
CA ILE A 77 9.96 -9.82 2.34
C ILE A 77 10.77 -8.82 3.16
N LYS A 78 11.40 -7.86 2.50
CA LYS A 78 12.22 -6.87 3.17
C LYS A 78 11.41 -5.96 4.07
N LEU A 79 10.29 -5.44 3.59
CA LEU A 79 9.43 -4.54 4.38
C LEU A 79 8.80 -5.26 5.57
N ARG A 80 8.44 -6.55 5.43
CA ARG A 80 7.99 -7.39 6.53
C ARG A 80 9.08 -7.58 7.59
N SER A 81 10.33 -7.84 7.18
CA SER A 81 11.45 -8.00 8.11
C SER A 81 11.74 -6.73 8.94
N LEU A 82 11.34 -5.56 8.43
CA LEU A 82 11.45 -4.26 9.08
C LEU A 82 10.22 -3.90 9.93
N ALA A 83 9.18 -4.73 9.95
CA ALA A 83 7.89 -4.49 10.60
C ALA A 83 7.09 -3.29 10.02
N GLY A 84 7.28 -2.97 8.75
CA GLY A 84 6.42 -2.03 8.00
C GLY A 84 5.24 -2.72 7.33
N LEU A 85 5.31 -4.06 7.16
CA LEU A 85 4.30 -4.88 6.52
C LEU A 85 4.02 -6.12 7.36
N PHE A 86 2.77 -6.53 7.41
CA PHE A 86 2.31 -7.76 8.06
C PHE A 86 1.63 -8.68 7.05
N SER A 87 1.92 -9.98 7.11
CA SER A 87 1.22 -11.01 6.33
C SER A 87 0.27 -11.79 7.24
N ALA A 88 -0.91 -12.11 6.74
CA ALA A 88 -1.91 -12.90 7.43
C ALA A 88 -2.11 -14.25 6.70
N GLU A 89 -1.99 -15.35 7.45
CA GLU A 89 -2.21 -16.71 6.96
C GLU A 89 -3.69 -17.02 6.74
N ASN A 90 -4.53 -16.41 7.57
CA ASN A 90 -5.97 -16.64 7.60
C ASN A 90 -6.75 -15.41 8.10
N SER A 91 -8.07 -15.50 8.07
CA SER A 91 -8.96 -14.41 8.47
C SER A 91 -8.83 -14.01 9.94
N THR A 92 -8.56 -14.97 10.84
CA THR A 92 -8.40 -14.71 12.28
C THR A 92 -7.13 -13.90 12.53
N GLU A 93 -6.02 -14.27 11.91
CA GLU A 93 -4.77 -13.53 12.02
C GLU A 93 -4.89 -12.14 11.40
N CYS A 94 -5.52 -12.05 10.22
CA CYS A 94 -5.81 -10.76 9.58
C CYS A 94 -6.60 -9.84 10.51
N LYS A 95 -7.67 -10.35 11.13
CA LYS A 95 -8.45 -9.61 12.12
C LYS A 95 -7.58 -9.12 13.28
N ASN A 96 -6.75 -9.99 13.86
CA ASN A 96 -5.91 -9.63 15.00
C ASN A 96 -4.89 -8.53 14.63
N ILE A 97 -4.26 -8.62 13.45
CA ILE A 97 -3.34 -7.60 12.96
C ILE A 97 -4.07 -6.27 12.77
N LEU A 98 -5.22 -6.28 12.10
CA LEU A 98 -6.01 -5.07 11.85
C LEU A 98 -6.50 -4.46 13.15
N THR A 99 -7.01 -5.27 14.09
CA THR A 99 -7.44 -4.79 15.42
C THR A 99 -6.29 -4.08 16.14
N LYS A 100 -5.09 -4.68 16.17
CA LYS A 100 -3.92 -4.05 16.79
C LYS A 100 -3.55 -2.71 16.12
N LEU A 101 -3.57 -2.65 14.79
CA LEU A 101 -3.28 -1.40 14.07
C LEU A 101 -4.35 -0.33 14.30
N VAL A 102 -5.61 -0.70 14.49
CA VAL A 102 -6.70 0.24 14.78
C VAL A 102 -6.60 0.77 16.21
N GLU A 103 -6.40 -0.11 17.20
CA GLU A 103 -6.44 0.23 18.63
C GLU A 103 -5.16 0.90 19.13
N ASP A 104 -3.99 0.54 18.57
CA ASP A 104 -2.69 1.09 18.97
C ASP A 104 -2.18 2.10 17.92
N SER A 105 -2.51 3.37 18.12
CA SER A 105 -2.07 4.46 17.24
C SER A 105 -0.55 4.64 17.21
N SER A 106 0.14 4.40 18.32
CA SER A 106 1.60 4.50 18.38
C SER A 106 2.25 3.41 17.52
N PHE A 107 1.77 2.18 17.64
CA PHE A 107 2.21 1.06 16.81
C PHE A 107 1.92 1.31 15.33
N ARG A 108 0.70 1.77 15.00
CA ARG A 108 0.30 2.13 13.63
C ARG A 108 1.24 3.17 13.04
N ASN A 109 1.47 4.28 13.74
CA ASN A 109 2.32 5.37 13.27
C ASN A 109 3.77 4.91 13.07
N LYS A 110 4.33 4.17 14.02
CA LYS A 110 5.69 3.60 13.90
C LYS A 110 5.83 2.69 12.69
N THR A 111 4.85 1.82 12.46
CA THR A 111 4.82 0.93 11.29
C THR A 111 4.74 1.72 9.99
N GLY A 112 3.90 2.73 9.92
CA GLY A 112 3.79 3.61 8.75
C GLY A 112 5.09 4.38 8.47
N MET A 113 5.76 4.91 9.49
CA MET A 113 7.07 5.55 9.34
C MET A 113 8.12 4.61 8.73
N ILE A 114 8.11 3.33 9.10
CA ILE A 114 9.00 2.32 8.52
C ILE A 114 8.71 2.16 7.02
N CYS A 115 7.43 2.11 6.61
CA CYS A 115 7.04 2.05 5.21
C CYS A 115 7.59 3.23 4.42
N GLY A 116 7.35 4.45 4.85
CA GLY A 116 7.83 5.68 4.20
C GLY A 116 9.35 5.74 4.13
N HIS A 117 10.04 5.41 5.21
CA HIS A 117 11.50 5.37 5.25
C HIS A 117 12.07 4.32 4.29
N PHE A 118 11.45 3.13 4.22
CA PHE A 118 11.86 2.08 3.29
C PHE A 118 11.84 2.57 1.84
N VAL A 119 10.76 3.20 1.39
CA VAL A 119 10.66 3.72 0.02
C VAL A 119 11.68 4.83 -0.20
N ASN A 120 11.76 5.81 0.68
CA ASN A 120 12.68 6.95 0.55
C ASN A 120 14.15 6.51 0.48
N SER A 121 14.54 5.50 1.26
CA SER A 121 15.90 4.97 1.28
C SER A 121 16.27 4.15 0.03
N ASN A 122 15.28 3.70 -0.74
CA ASN A 122 15.47 2.90 -1.95
C ASN A 122 15.19 3.65 -3.26
N THR A 123 15.12 4.99 -3.21
CA THR A 123 14.95 5.83 -4.39
C THR A 123 16.25 5.99 -5.18
N GLY A 124 16.14 6.54 -6.41
CA GLY A 124 17.29 6.91 -7.22
C GLY A 124 17.68 5.92 -8.33
N ALA A 125 16.90 4.86 -8.56
CA ALA A 125 17.14 3.89 -9.63
C ALA A 125 17.30 4.57 -11.01
N THR A 126 16.42 5.51 -11.35
CA THR A 126 16.48 6.26 -12.62
C THR A 126 17.81 7.01 -12.78
N LYS A 127 18.29 7.67 -11.72
CA LYS A 127 19.58 8.38 -11.78
C LYS A 127 20.74 7.42 -12.05
N LYS A 128 20.74 6.25 -11.41
CA LYS A 128 21.77 5.21 -11.61
C LYS A 128 21.75 4.67 -13.03
N ILE A 129 20.56 4.35 -13.56
CA ILE A 129 20.40 3.85 -14.92
C ILE A 129 20.86 4.89 -15.95
N VAL A 130 20.42 6.14 -15.82
CA VAL A 130 20.81 7.22 -16.73
C VAL A 130 22.31 7.47 -16.69
N ALA A 131 22.94 7.46 -15.51
CA ALA A 131 24.38 7.59 -15.39
C ALA A 131 25.12 6.44 -16.09
N TYR A 132 24.67 5.20 -15.92
CA TYR A 132 25.23 4.03 -16.58
C TYR A 132 25.12 4.13 -18.11
N LEU A 133 23.93 4.47 -18.62
CA LEU A 133 23.71 4.63 -20.08
C LEU A 133 24.57 5.74 -20.69
N LYS A 134 24.75 6.86 -20.00
CA LYS A 134 25.63 7.92 -20.44
C LYS A 134 27.09 7.46 -20.57
N ASN A 135 27.58 6.67 -19.61
CA ASN A 135 28.93 6.13 -19.64
C ASN A 135 29.15 5.18 -20.84
N ILE A 136 28.15 4.36 -21.19
CA ILE A 136 28.20 3.48 -22.38
C ILE A 136 28.18 4.31 -23.68
N ALA A 137 27.37 5.35 -23.75
CA ALA A 137 27.24 6.18 -24.96
C ALA A 137 28.49 7.02 -25.29
N VAL A 138 29.37 7.24 -24.30
CA VAL A 138 30.63 7.98 -24.48
C VAL A 138 31.77 7.06 -24.99
N VAL A 139 31.60 5.74 -24.93
CA VAL A 139 32.61 4.74 -25.33
C VAL A 139 32.47 4.33 -26.81
N ASN A 140 31.42 4.77 -27.50
CA ASN A 140 31.17 4.60 -28.94
C ASN A 140 31.37 5.93 -29.70
#